data_be992e17e5df70ae60520108c44427e5
#
_entry.id   be992e17e5df70ae60520108c44427e5
#
_cell.length_a   1.000
_cell.length_b   1.000
_cell.length_c   1.000
_cell.angle_alpha   90.00
_cell.angle_beta   90.00
_cell.angle_gamma   90.00
#
_symmetry.space_group_name_H-M   'P 1'
#
loop_
_entity.id
_entity.type
_entity.pdbx_description
1 polymer ?
#
loop_
_entity_poly.entity_id
_entity_poly.type
_entity_poly.pdbx_seq_one_letter_code
_entity_poly.pdbx_strand_id
1 'polypeptide(L)'
;MTGLFPGAVGVSRLRVYTDRAIDGLPGGSPHLHTVCSEGYLVTGGNGRVQTLTLGEGFRETRLVPGTLVWFDPGTVHRLVNDGDLELVVIMQNSGLPEAGDAVLTFPDAHVSDPAGYSDAASIAGPGPASRLAAAMARRDLAVEGFSLLRDAAASGDPDRLLRFHARAAALVSAHTATWRERWRAGAWASARTTSRQLDAIAVADTAHFADAAVRGAEPVERLGMCGWLHAY
;
A
#
# COMPACT_ATOMS: atom_id res chain seq x y z
N MET A 1 20.89 13.49 6.52
CA MET A 1 19.48 13.06 6.41
C MET A 1 19.12 13.13 4.95
N THR A 2 18.87 11.98 4.31
CA THR A 2 18.28 11.96 2.97
C THR A 2 16.91 12.62 3.07
N GLY A 3 16.70 13.75 2.36
CA GLY A 3 15.42 14.47 2.40
C GLY A 3 14.31 13.56 1.87
N LEU A 4 13.10 13.68 2.41
CA LEU A 4 11.92 13.01 1.90
C LEU A 4 11.67 13.42 0.43
N PHE A 5 11.09 12.52 -0.35
CA PHE A 5 10.60 12.83 -1.69
C PHE A 5 9.57 13.97 -1.61
N PRO A 6 9.44 14.82 -2.67
CA PRO A 6 8.52 15.96 -2.66
C PRO A 6 7.11 15.61 -2.16
N GLY A 7 6.58 16.47 -1.27
CA GLY A 7 5.28 16.23 -0.62
C GLY A 7 5.28 15.13 0.44
N ALA A 8 6.46 14.56 0.77
CA ALA A 8 6.59 13.41 1.68
C ALA A 8 5.76 12.19 1.26
N VAL A 9 5.63 11.96 -0.06
CA VAL A 9 5.06 10.73 -0.59
C VAL A 9 6.12 9.63 -0.61
N GLY A 10 5.70 8.38 -0.47
CA GLY A 10 6.55 7.21 -0.71
C GLY A 10 6.53 6.86 -2.19
N VAL A 11 7.68 6.54 -2.77
CA VAL A 11 7.79 6.09 -4.16
C VAL A 11 8.55 4.77 -4.20
N SER A 12 8.01 3.81 -4.95
CA SER A 12 8.70 2.56 -5.21
C SER A 12 8.39 2.05 -6.61
N ARG A 13 9.33 1.28 -7.18
CA ARG A 13 9.06 0.46 -8.36
C ARG A 13 8.64 -0.92 -7.89
N LEU A 14 7.58 -1.46 -8.47
CA LEU A 14 7.04 -2.77 -8.15
C LEU A 14 7.06 -3.67 -9.38
N ARG A 15 7.68 -4.84 -9.24
CA ARG A 15 7.48 -5.97 -10.15
C ARG A 15 6.50 -6.93 -9.47
N VAL A 16 5.31 -7.04 -10.04
CA VAL A 16 4.23 -7.84 -9.44
C VAL A 16 4.56 -9.33 -9.53
N TYR A 17 4.26 -10.10 -8.48
CA TYR A 17 4.48 -11.55 -8.46
C TYR A 17 3.85 -12.26 -9.66
N THR A 18 4.59 -13.21 -10.25
CA THR A 18 4.17 -14.04 -11.37
C THR A 18 3.64 -15.40 -10.94
N ASP A 19 3.90 -15.77 -9.68
CA ASP A 19 3.43 -17.05 -9.12
C ASP A 19 1.91 -17.02 -8.94
N ARG A 20 1.26 -18.13 -9.27
CA ARG A 20 -0.17 -18.30 -9.09
C ARG A 20 -0.53 -18.42 -7.61
N ALA A 21 -1.57 -17.71 -7.18
CA ALA A 21 -2.16 -17.84 -5.86
C ALA A 21 -3.16 -19.02 -5.82
N ILE A 22 -3.73 -19.26 -4.64
CA ILE A 22 -4.69 -20.35 -4.41
C ILE A 22 -5.92 -20.31 -5.33
N ASP A 23 -6.30 -19.12 -5.82
CA ASP A 23 -7.39 -18.92 -6.81
C ASP A 23 -6.95 -19.11 -8.27
N GLY A 24 -5.70 -19.50 -8.50
CA GLY A 24 -5.12 -19.72 -9.82
C GLY A 24 -4.66 -18.45 -10.55
N LEU A 25 -4.87 -17.25 -10.00
CA LEU A 25 -4.42 -15.99 -10.59
C LEU A 25 -3.03 -15.61 -10.07
N PRO A 26 -2.10 -15.20 -10.94
CA PRO A 26 -0.82 -14.65 -10.48
C PRO A 26 -1.02 -13.23 -9.94
N GLY A 27 -0.22 -12.82 -8.95
CA GLY A 27 -0.31 -11.46 -8.44
C GLY A 27 -0.05 -11.31 -6.96
N GLY A 28 -0.45 -10.16 -6.43
CA GLY A 28 -0.21 -9.72 -5.07
C GLY A 28 -1.19 -10.22 -4.02
N SER A 29 -0.88 -9.86 -2.77
CA SER A 29 -1.74 -10.11 -1.61
C SER A 29 -2.84 -9.04 -1.55
N PRO A 30 -4.12 -9.40 -1.48
CA PRO A 30 -5.18 -8.44 -1.22
C PRO A 30 -5.03 -7.79 0.16
N HIS A 31 -5.20 -6.46 0.22
CA HIS A 31 -5.10 -5.66 1.45
C HIS A 31 -5.82 -4.33 1.28
N LEU A 32 -5.91 -3.57 2.36
CA LEU A 32 -6.28 -2.15 2.33
C LEU A 32 -5.26 -1.32 3.10
N HIS A 33 -5.22 -0.02 2.81
CA HIS A 33 -4.58 0.97 3.67
C HIS A 33 -5.62 1.68 4.53
N THR A 34 -5.27 1.93 5.80
CA THR A 34 -6.22 2.52 6.75
C THR A 34 -6.22 4.05 6.76
N VAL A 35 -5.08 4.68 6.39
CA VAL A 35 -4.92 6.14 6.38
C VAL A 35 -4.18 6.69 5.16
N CYS A 36 -3.58 5.84 4.33
CA CYS A 36 -2.84 6.28 3.14
C CYS A 36 -3.64 6.02 1.86
N SER A 37 -3.72 7.02 0.98
CA SER A 37 -4.08 6.78 -0.42
C SER A 37 -2.89 6.18 -1.16
N GLU A 38 -3.17 5.33 -2.13
CA GLU A 38 -2.18 4.68 -2.97
C GLU A 38 -2.49 4.90 -4.44
N GLY A 39 -1.45 5.11 -5.24
CA GLY A 39 -1.58 5.25 -6.69
C GLY A 39 -0.60 4.38 -7.44
N TYR A 40 -1.01 3.94 -8.63
CA TYR A 40 -0.22 3.12 -9.55
C TYR A 40 -0.06 3.83 -10.89
N LEU A 41 1.18 4.02 -11.32
CA LEU A 41 1.52 4.36 -12.70
C LEU A 41 2.16 3.13 -13.35
N VAL A 42 1.48 2.53 -14.31
CA VAL A 42 1.96 1.32 -15.00
C VAL A 42 3.09 1.69 -15.95
N THR A 43 4.23 1.01 -15.80
CA THR A 43 5.45 1.25 -16.60
C THR A 43 5.76 0.12 -17.58
N GLY A 44 5.24 -1.09 -17.35
CA GLY A 44 5.49 -2.24 -18.21
C GLY A 44 4.47 -3.36 -18.00
N GLY A 45 4.44 -4.30 -18.95
CA GLY A 45 3.58 -5.46 -18.89
C GLY A 45 2.09 -5.14 -18.98
N ASN A 46 1.27 -6.04 -18.46
CA ASN A 46 -0.19 -5.87 -18.38
C ASN A 46 -0.77 -6.64 -17.20
N GLY A 47 -1.93 -6.20 -16.73
CA GLY A 47 -2.62 -6.80 -15.60
C GLY A 47 -3.92 -6.10 -15.27
N ARG A 48 -4.36 -6.30 -14.05
CA ARG A 48 -5.58 -5.69 -13.50
C ARG A 48 -5.37 -5.31 -12.03
N VAL A 49 -6.05 -4.27 -11.58
CA VAL A 49 -6.30 -4.09 -10.16
C VAL A 49 -7.74 -4.48 -9.86
N GLN A 50 -7.91 -5.42 -8.94
CA GLN A 50 -9.19 -5.76 -8.34
C GLN A 50 -9.39 -4.85 -7.13
N THR A 51 -10.54 -4.20 -7.05
CA THR A 51 -10.91 -3.33 -5.93
C THR A 51 -12.26 -3.75 -5.36
N LEU A 52 -12.44 -3.53 -4.05
CA LEU A 52 -13.70 -3.76 -3.37
C LEU A 52 -13.95 -2.61 -2.39
N THR A 53 -15.07 -1.91 -2.57
CA THR A 53 -15.51 -0.80 -1.72
C THR A 53 -16.98 -0.96 -1.35
N LEU A 54 -17.42 -0.26 -0.31
CA LEU A 54 -18.85 -0.24 0.08
C LEU A 54 -19.73 0.44 -0.97
N GLY A 55 -19.21 1.46 -1.65
CA GLY A 55 -20.00 2.25 -2.60
C GLY A 55 -20.12 1.64 -3.98
N GLU A 56 -19.03 1.00 -4.47
CA GLU A 56 -18.98 0.49 -5.84
C GLU A 56 -19.01 -1.04 -5.94
N GLY A 57 -18.88 -1.74 -4.81
CA GLY A 57 -18.73 -3.19 -4.79
C GLY A 57 -17.39 -3.65 -5.36
N PHE A 58 -17.39 -4.83 -5.97
CA PHE A 58 -16.23 -5.39 -6.64
C PHE A 58 -16.08 -4.85 -8.05
N ARG A 59 -14.84 -4.42 -8.39
CA ARG A 59 -14.46 -3.96 -9.74
C ARG A 59 -13.10 -4.49 -10.15
N GLU A 60 -12.88 -4.60 -11.46
CA GLU A 60 -11.58 -4.83 -12.07
C GLU A 60 -11.25 -3.67 -13.02
N THR A 61 -10.09 -3.08 -12.83
CA THR A 61 -9.56 -2.03 -13.73
C THR A 61 -8.35 -2.58 -14.46
N ARG A 62 -8.38 -2.53 -15.80
CA ARG A 62 -7.27 -2.97 -16.65
C ARG A 62 -6.07 -2.05 -16.46
N LEU A 63 -4.89 -2.65 -16.39
CA LEU A 63 -3.60 -1.98 -16.24
C LEU A 63 -2.73 -2.28 -17.45
N VAL A 64 -2.36 -1.22 -18.19
CA VAL A 64 -1.43 -1.26 -19.32
C VAL A 64 -0.47 -0.06 -19.21
N PRO A 65 0.70 -0.08 -19.85
CA PRO A 65 1.65 1.03 -19.76
C PRO A 65 0.99 2.40 -20.02
N GLY A 66 1.25 3.35 -19.12
CA GLY A 66 0.64 4.69 -19.11
C GLY A 66 -0.67 4.78 -18.31
N THR A 67 -1.26 3.69 -17.87
CA THR A 67 -2.42 3.73 -16.98
C THR A 67 -2.02 4.34 -15.62
N LEU A 68 -2.77 5.34 -15.17
CA LEU A 68 -2.68 5.91 -13.83
C LEU A 68 -4.00 5.68 -13.10
N VAL A 69 -3.96 5.01 -11.97
CA VAL A 69 -5.10 4.79 -11.08
C VAL A 69 -4.69 5.08 -9.64
N TRP A 70 -5.62 5.50 -8.81
CA TRP A 70 -5.40 5.67 -7.37
C TRP A 70 -6.69 5.36 -6.62
N PHE A 71 -6.56 5.06 -5.36
CA PHE A 71 -7.67 4.73 -4.48
C PHE A 71 -7.43 5.25 -3.06
N ASP A 72 -8.53 5.52 -2.39
CA ASP A 72 -8.55 6.10 -1.04
C ASP A 72 -8.42 5.02 0.05
N PRO A 73 -8.07 5.42 1.28
CA PRO A 73 -8.07 4.53 2.43
C PRO A 73 -9.38 3.76 2.58
N GLY A 74 -9.28 2.50 2.99
CA GLY A 74 -10.43 1.60 3.09
C GLY A 74 -10.77 0.84 1.81
N THR A 75 -10.19 1.19 0.66
CA THR A 75 -10.32 0.39 -0.56
C THR A 75 -9.52 -0.91 -0.42
N VAL A 76 -10.21 -2.05 -0.36
CA VAL A 76 -9.55 -3.35 -0.50
C VAL A 76 -9.12 -3.50 -1.95
N HIS A 77 -7.86 -3.83 -2.18
CA HIS A 77 -7.31 -3.96 -3.53
C HIS A 77 -6.31 -5.09 -3.64
N ARG A 78 -6.16 -5.61 -4.88
CA ARG A 78 -5.23 -6.66 -5.27
C ARG A 78 -4.75 -6.44 -6.69
N LEU A 79 -3.45 -6.55 -6.93
CA LEU A 79 -2.90 -6.62 -8.28
C LEU A 79 -2.95 -8.05 -8.81
N VAL A 80 -3.43 -8.21 -10.04
CA VAL A 80 -3.35 -9.44 -10.84
C VAL A 80 -2.39 -9.18 -12.00
N ASN A 81 -1.40 -10.07 -12.16
CA ASN A 81 -0.36 -9.96 -13.18
C ASN A 81 -0.74 -10.84 -14.38
N ASP A 82 -1.25 -10.24 -15.46
CA ASP A 82 -1.60 -10.98 -16.67
C ASP A 82 -0.41 -11.11 -17.63
N GLY A 83 0.73 -10.45 -17.35
CA GLY A 83 1.98 -10.56 -18.11
C GLY A 83 2.98 -9.47 -17.73
N ASP A 84 4.01 -9.83 -16.96
CA ASP A 84 5.16 -8.99 -16.58
C ASP A 84 4.79 -7.59 -16.08
N LEU A 85 3.74 -7.49 -15.27
CA LEU A 85 3.21 -6.22 -14.77
C LEU A 85 4.24 -5.51 -13.89
N GLU A 86 4.65 -4.33 -14.34
CA GLU A 86 5.53 -3.41 -13.61
C GLU A 86 4.87 -2.05 -13.46
N LEU A 87 5.05 -1.43 -12.29
CA LEU A 87 4.47 -0.12 -12.01
C LEU A 87 5.29 0.67 -10.99
N VAL A 88 5.09 1.98 -11.00
CA VAL A 88 5.50 2.88 -9.92
C VAL A 88 4.33 2.97 -8.94
N VAL A 89 4.61 2.66 -7.69
CA VAL A 89 3.69 2.87 -6.56
C VAL A 89 3.99 4.24 -5.95
N ILE A 90 2.94 5.03 -5.76
CA ILE A 90 2.98 6.33 -5.09
C ILE A 90 2.10 6.24 -3.85
N MET A 91 2.73 6.32 -2.68
CA MET A 91 2.03 6.24 -1.40
C MET A 91 1.96 7.60 -0.72
N GLN A 92 0.78 8.00 -0.30
CA GLN A 92 0.64 9.12 0.62
C GLN A 92 1.35 8.83 1.95
N ASN A 93 1.91 9.86 2.59
CA ASN A 93 2.49 9.76 3.94
C ASN A 93 3.62 8.72 4.04
N SER A 94 4.75 8.95 3.35
CA SER A 94 5.95 8.10 3.44
C SER A 94 6.28 7.70 4.88
N GLY A 95 6.55 6.42 5.10
CA GLY A 95 6.85 5.83 6.41
C GLY A 95 5.63 5.29 7.19
N LEU A 96 4.39 5.65 6.79
CA LEU A 96 3.17 5.06 7.39
C LEU A 96 2.87 3.67 6.84
N PRO A 97 2.94 3.43 5.52
CA PRO A 97 2.77 2.09 4.97
C PRO A 97 3.75 1.08 5.58
N GLU A 98 5.02 1.47 5.73
CA GLU A 98 6.07 0.65 6.36
C GLU A 98 5.85 0.46 7.87
N ALA A 99 5.06 1.32 8.49
CA ALA A 99 4.73 1.25 9.92
C ALA A 99 3.43 0.48 10.21
N GLY A 100 2.90 -0.24 9.21
CA GLY A 100 1.77 -1.14 9.40
C GLY A 100 0.40 -0.56 9.06
N ASP A 101 0.34 0.49 8.23
CA ASP A 101 -0.93 1.04 7.71
C ASP A 101 -1.70 0.03 6.85
N ALA A 102 -1.00 -0.89 6.18
CA ALA A 102 -1.62 -1.91 5.34
C ALA A 102 -2.15 -3.09 6.16
N VAL A 103 -3.40 -3.48 5.93
CA VAL A 103 -4.05 -4.64 6.55
C VAL A 103 -4.48 -5.65 5.50
N LEU A 104 -3.94 -6.88 5.62
CA LEU A 104 -4.23 -8.00 4.73
C LEU A 104 -5.65 -8.54 4.96
N THR A 105 -6.31 -8.96 3.90
CA THR A 105 -7.68 -9.51 3.93
C THR A 105 -7.73 -10.95 4.40
N PHE A 106 -7.09 -11.27 5.51
CA PHE A 106 -7.18 -12.63 6.06
C PHE A 106 -8.61 -13.00 6.47
N PRO A 107 -8.95 -14.29 6.51
CA PRO A 107 -10.22 -14.77 7.06
C PRO A 107 -10.48 -14.26 8.48
N ASP A 108 -11.75 -14.20 8.85
CA ASP A 108 -12.25 -13.63 10.10
C ASP A 108 -11.53 -14.11 11.36
N ALA A 109 -11.15 -15.39 11.40
CA ALA A 109 -10.43 -15.97 12.55
C ALA A 109 -9.07 -15.28 12.81
N HIS A 110 -8.36 -14.88 11.75
CA HIS A 110 -7.06 -14.20 11.86
C HIS A 110 -7.20 -12.71 12.19
N VAL A 111 -8.11 -11.99 11.49
CA VAL A 111 -8.25 -10.54 11.71
C VAL A 111 -8.94 -10.19 13.04
N SER A 112 -9.49 -11.17 13.73
CA SER A 112 -10.10 -11.01 15.07
C SER A 112 -9.12 -11.24 16.20
N ASP A 113 -7.95 -11.80 15.93
CA ASP A 113 -6.88 -12.08 16.88
C ASP A 113 -5.60 -11.33 16.46
N PRO A 114 -5.20 -10.27 17.19
CA PRO A 114 -4.01 -9.50 16.84
C PRO A 114 -2.71 -10.33 16.81
N ALA A 115 -2.56 -11.31 17.69
CA ALA A 115 -1.37 -12.17 17.72
C ALA A 115 -1.36 -13.10 16.49
N GLY A 116 -2.47 -13.80 16.24
CA GLY A 116 -2.62 -14.67 15.08
C GLY A 116 -2.52 -13.90 13.75
N TYR A 117 -2.99 -12.65 13.71
CA TYR A 117 -2.79 -11.77 12.54
C TYR A 117 -1.31 -11.46 12.32
N SER A 118 -0.59 -11.06 13.38
CA SER A 118 0.84 -10.73 13.31
C SER A 118 1.68 -11.91 12.82
N ASP A 119 1.40 -13.11 13.36
CA ASP A 119 2.10 -14.34 12.98
C ASP A 119 1.83 -14.69 11.51
N ALA A 120 0.57 -14.64 11.07
CA ALA A 120 0.17 -14.92 9.69
C ALA A 120 0.69 -13.88 8.69
N ALA A 121 0.83 -12.62 9.10
CA ALA A 121 1.37 -11.54 8.28
C ALA A 121 2.89 -11.56 8.16
N SER A 122 3.58 -12.28 9.04
CA SER A 122 5.04 -12.35 9.08
C SER A 122 5.61 -13.07 7.85
N ILE A 123 6.69 -12.50 7.31
CA ILE A 123 7.52 -13.13 6.27
C ILE A 123 8.91 -13.44 6.80
N ALA A 124 9.03 -13.67 8.12
CA ALA A 124 10.28 -14.05 8.74
C ALA A 124 10.77 -15.41 8.24
N GLY A 125 12.08 -15.57 8.16
CA GLY A 125 12.69 -16.84 7.76
C GLY A 125 14.21 -16.73 7.65
N PRO A 126 14.92 -17.86 7.77
CA PRO A 126 16.39 -17.89 7.83
C PRO A 126 17.11 -17.52 6.52
N GLY A 127 16.38 -17.42 5.40
CA GLY A 127 16.97 -17.06 4.11
C GLY A 127 15.95 -16.56 3.09
N PRO A 128 16.43 -16.11 1.91
CA PRO A 128 15.55 -15.54 0.87
C PRO A 128 14.43 -16.49 0.42
N ALA A 129 14.74 -17.77 0.21
CA ALA A 129 13.77 -18.76 -0.23
C ALA A 129 12.64 -19.00 0.80
N SER A 130 13.00 -19.12 2.10
CA SER A 130 11.99 -19.29 3.16
C SER A 130 11.12 -18.03 3.34
N ARG A 131 11.71 -16.85 3.20
CA ARG A 131 10.94 -15.60 3.23
C ARG A 131 9.98 -15.47 2.04
N LEU A 132 10.41 -15.88 0.84
CA LEU A 132 9.54 -15.91 -0.33
C LEU A 132 8.39 -16.91 -0.13
N ALA A 133 8.67 -18.12 0.37
CA ALA A 133 7.64 -19.11 0.67
C ALA A 133 6.62 -18.57 1.71
N ALA A 134 7.09 -17.90 2.76
CA ALA A 134 6.21 -17.24 3.73
C ALA A 134 5.37 -16.13 3.10
N ALA A 135 5.95 -15.33 2.19
CA ALA A 135 5.21 -14.30 1.46
C ALA A 135 4.11 -14.89 0.57
N MET A 136 4.37 -16.04 -0.08
CA MET A 136 3.37 -16.75 -0.89
C MET A 136 2.25 -17.34 -0.01
N ALA A 137 2.58 -17.97 1.11
CA ALA A 137 1.57 -18.49 2.05
C ALA A 137 0.70 -17.35 2.63
N ARG A 138 1.31 -16.24 3.04
CA ARG A 138 0.61 -15.03 3.47
C ARG A 138 -0.34 -14.49 2.40
N ARG A 139 0.13 -14.45 1.13
CA ARG A 139 -0.69 -14.03 0.00
C ARG A 139 -1.90 -14.94 -0.18
N ASP A 140 -1.70 -16.25 -0.16
CA ASP A 140 -2.76 -17.22 -0.40
C ASP A 140 -3.83 -17.14 0.68
N LEU A 141 -3.45 -16.96 1.94
CA LEU A 141 -4.37 -16.71 3.04
C LEU A 141 -5.15 -15.38 2.85
N ALA A 142 -4.49 -14.33 2.36
CA ALA A 142 -5.18 -13.07 2.08
C ALA A 142 -6.16 -13.20 0.90
N VAL A 143 -5.83 -13.99 -0.13
CA VAL A 143 -6.72 -14.30 -1.26
C VAL A 143 -7.95 -15.08 -0.80
N GLU A 144 -7.79 -16.03 0.12
CA GLU A 144 -8.94 -16.73 0.72
C GLU A 144 -9.92 -15.75 1.36
N GLY A 145 -9.47 -14.89 2.25
CA GLY A 145 -10.33 -13.91 2.90
C GLY A 145 -10.91 -12.87 1.93
N PHE A 146 -10.14 -12.44 0.92
CA PHE A 146 -10.64 -11.56 -0.14
C PHE A 146 -11.78 -12.20 -0.94
N SER A 147 -11.66 -13.48 -1.25
CA SER A 147 -12.73 -14.21 -1.95
C SER A 147 -14.03 -14.20 -1.16
N LEU A 148 -13.94 -14.40 0.17
CA LEU A 148 -15.10 -14.32 1.06
C LEU A 148 -15.73 -12.92 1.11
N LEU A 149 -14.94 -11.85 1.06
CA LEU A 149 -15.44 -10.47 1.00
C LEU A 149 -16.11 -10.18 -0.34
N ARG A 150 -15.50 -10.60 -1.45
CA ARG A 150 -16.03 -10.44 -2.79
C ARG A 150 -17.37 -11.19 -2.98
N ASP A 151 -17.43 -12.43 -2.52
CA ASP A 151 -18.62 -13.27 -2.67
C ASP A 151 -19.79 -12.73 -1.81
N ALA A 152 -19.51 -12.20 -0.61
CA ALA A 152 -20.49 -11.50 0.20
C ALA A 152 -21.00 -10.23 -0.50
N ALA A 153 -20.12 -9.42 -1.07
CA ALA A 153 -20.53 -8.24 -1.83
C ALA A 153 -21.39 -8.60 -3.05
N ALA A 154 -21.02 -9.67 -3.78
CA ALA A 154 -21.79 -10.16 -4.91
C ALA A 154 -23.19 -10.67 -4.53
N SER A 155 -23.36 -11.19 -3.30
CA SER A 155 -24.65 -11.60 -2.75
C SER A 155 -25.46 -10.46 -2.10
N GLY A 156 -24.94 -9.23 -2.12
CA GLY A 156 -25.60 -8.07 -1.53
C GLY A 156 -25.44 -7.97 -0.01
N ASP A 157 -24.43 -8.62 0.59
CA ASP A 157 -24.07 -8.51 2.01
C ASP A 157 -22.90 -7.51 2.22
N PRO A 158 -23.18 -6.22 2.46
CA PRO A 158 -22.13 -5.24 2.76
C PRO A 158 -21.56 -5.39 4.18
N ASP A 159 -22.28 -6.07 5.08
CA ASP A 159 -21.89 -6.14 6.49
C ASP A 159 -20.57 -6.88 6.70
N ARG A 160 -20.25 -7.82 5.81
CA ARG A 160 -18.96 -8.53 5.88
C ARG A 160 -17.78 -7.58 5.67
N LEU A 161 -17.87 -6.68 4.67
CA LEU A 161 -16.84 -5.67 4.42
C LEU A 161 -16.79 -4.63 5.56
N LEU A 162 -17.94 -4.21 6.08
CA LEU A 162 -18.02 -3.31 7.25
C LEU A 162 -17.33 -3.93 8.48
N ARG A 163 -17.58 -5.22 8.76
CA ARG A 163 -16.91 -5.93 9.85
C ARG A 163 -15.40 -6.01 9.63
N PHE A 164 -14.95 -6.29 8.40
CA PHE A 164 -13.53 -6.31 8.07
C PHE A 164 -12.89 -4.93 8.31
N HIS A 165 -13.51 -3.83 7.86
CA HIS A 165 -13.02 -2.48 8.10
C HIS A 165 -12.89 -2.17 9.61
N ALA A 166 -13.89 -2.53 10.40
CA ALA A 166 -13.85 -2.32 11.85
C ALA A 166 -12.70 -3.09 12.52
N ARG A 167 -12.47 -4.34 12.10
CA ARG A 167 -11.36 -5.17 12.61
C ARG A 167 -10.01 -4.65 12.15
N ALA A 168 -9.88 -4.24 10.89
CA ALA A 168 -8.67 -3.62 10.37
C ALA A 168 -8.29 -2.37 11.18
N ALA A 169 -9.26 -1.49 11.45
CA ALA A 169 -9.04 -0.32 12.30
C ALA A 169 -8.63 -0.70 13.73
N ALA A 170 -9.25 -1.72 14.31
CA ALA A 170 -8.91 -2.19 15.66
C ALA A 170 -7.48 -2.75 15.72
N LEU A 171 -7.05 -3.54 14.72
CA LEU A 171 -5.69 -4.11 14.63
C LEU A 171 -4.60 -3.04 14.68
N VAL A 172 -4.84 -1.89 14.00
CA VAL A 172 -3.81 -0.85 13.85
C VAL A 172 -3.96 0.30 14.84
N SER A 173 -5.02 0.35 15.62
CA SER A 173 -5.35 1.50 16.49
C SER A 173 -4.23 1.87 17.47
N ALA A 174 -3.49 0.89 17.99
CA ALA A 174 -2.36 1.10 18.89
C ALA A 174 -1.17 1.85 18.23
N HIS A 175 -1.07 1.84 16.90
CA HIS A 175 0.03 2.49 16.17
C HIS A 175 -0.21 3.98 15.92
N THR A 176 -1.42 4.49 16.13
CA THR A 176 -1.84 5.85 15.73
C THR A 176 -1.01 6.98 16.35
N ALA A 177 -0.51 6.80 17.58
CA ALA A 177 0.36 7.78 18.22
C ALA A 177 1.68 7.94 17.45
N THR A 178 2.37 6.82 17.17
CA THR A 178 3.62 6.80 16.40
C THR A 178 3.41 7.25 14.95
N TRP A 179 2.28 6.90 14.34
CA TRP A 179 1.93 7.36 12.99
C TRP A 179 1.74 8.88 12.95
N ARG A 180 1.13 9.47 13.97
CA ARG A 180 0.95 10.92 14.08
C ARG A 180 2.29 11.65 14.16
N GLU A 181 3.27 11.09 14.85
CA GLU A 181 4.64 11.63 14.90
C GLU A 181 5.31 11.58 13.52
N ARG A 182 5.23 10.44 12.83
CA ARG A 182 5.76 10.29 11.46
C ARG A 182 5.09 11.25 10.48
N TRP A 183 3.78 11.34 10.51
CA TRP A 183 3.02 12.26 9.68
C TRP A 183 3.41 13.72 9.93
N ARG A 184 3.58 14.12 11.20
CA ARG A 184 4.04 15.47 11.55
C ARG A 184 5.44 15.75 11.03
N ALA A 185 6.34 14.79 11.11
CA ALA A 185 7.71 14.93 10.62
C ALA A 185 7.82 14.90 9.08
N GLY A 186 6.86 14.27 8.41
CA GLY A 186 6.79 14.10 6.95
C GLY A 186 5.84 15.11 6.29
N ALA A 187 4.64 14.66 5.96
CA ALA A 187 3.68 15.40 5.14
C ALA A 187 3.28 16.75 5.75
N TRP A 188 3.05 16.80 7.06
CA TRP A 188 2.74 18.06 7.74
C TRP A 188 3.91 19.05 7.72
N ALA A 189 5.13 18.59 7.97
CA ALA A 189 6.32 19.44 7.88
C ALA A 189 6.55 19.97 6.46
N SER A 190 6.33 19.15 5.44
CA SER A 190 6.38 19.55 4.03
C SER A 190 5.38 20.65 3.71
N ALA A 191 4.11 20.48 4.11
CA ALA A 191 3.07 21.50 3.92
C ALA A 191 3.39 22.81 4.63
N ARG A 192 3.88 22.76 5.87
CA ARG A 192 4.33 23.95 6.61
C ARG A 192 5.51 24.66 5.95
N THR A 193 6.42 23.92 5.34
CA THR A 193 7.54 24.51 4.58
C THR A 193 7.01 25.30 3.39
N THR A 194 6.08 24.71 2.63
CA THR A 194 5.41 25.41 1.52
C THR A 194 4.71 26.68 1.99
N SER A 195 3.99 26.65 3.13
CA SER A 195 3.35 27.85 3.70
C SER A 195 4.36 28.98 3.95
N ARG A 196 5.48 28.68 4.61
CA ARG A 196 6.54 29.66 4.86
C ARG A 196 7.16 30.23 3.58
N GLN A 197 7.33 29.39 2.56
CA GLN A 197 7.84 29.81 1.25
C GLN A 197 6.86 30.75 0.54
N LEU A 198 5.57 30.47 0.62
CA LEU A 198 4.53 31.34 0.08
C LEU A 198 4.52 32.72 0.78
N ASP A 199 4.64 32.74 2.12
CA ASP A 199 4.73 33.99 2.89
C ASP A 199 5.97 34.80 2.51
N ALA A 200 7.14 34.15 2.33
CA ALA A 200 8.37 34.81 1.87
C ALA A 200 8.24 35.39 0.46
N ILE A 201 7.68 34.63 -0.48
CA ILE A 201 7.48 35.11 -1.86
C ILE A 201 6.47 36.27 -1.91
N ALA A 202 5.47 36.32 -1.03
CA ALA A 202 4.52 37.42 -0.97
C ALA A 202 5.18 38.79 -0.70
N VAL A 203 6.35 38.80 -0.08
CA VAL A 203 7.18 40.00 0.17
C VAL A 203 8.45 40.05 -0.66
N ALA A 204 8.52 39.25 -1.75
CA ALA A 204 9.68 39.14 -2.63
C ALA A 204 10.99 38.68 -1.91
N ASP A 205 10.88 37.98 -0.79
CA ASP A 205 12.02 37.37 -0.10
C ASP A 205 12.36 36.03 -0.75
N THR A 206 13.60 35.90 -1.22
CA THR A 206 14.13 34.72 -1.91
C THR A 206 15.18 33.96 -1.09
N ALA A 207 15.33 34.25 0.20
CA ALA A 207 16.38 33.69 1.05
C ALA A 207 16.41 32.14 1.02
N HIS A 208 15.22 31.50 0.93
CA HIS A 208 15.12 30.04 0.86
C HIS A 208 15.67 29.42 -0.45
N PHE A 209 15.92 30.21 -1.50
CA PHE A 209 16.55 29.72 -2.74
C PHE A 209 18.03 29.39 -2.53
N ALA A 210 18.67 29.97 -1.51
CA ALA A 210 20.06 29.67 -1.19
C ALA A 210 20.27 28.20 -0.73
N ASP A 211 19.21 27.55 -0.25
CA ASP A 211 19.21 26.15 0.19
C ASP A 211 18.82 25.16 -0.94
N ALA A 212 18.66 25.66 -2.19
CA ALA A 212 18.28 24.82 -3.31
C ALA A 212 19.33 23.73 -3.57
N ALA A 213 18.87 22.49 -3.72
CA ALA A 213 19.76 21.35 -3.96
C ALA A 213 19.08 20.28 -4.81
N VAL A 214 19.88 19.59 -5.63
CA VAL A 214 19.47 18.36 -6.31
C VAL A 214 19.69 17.17 -5.39
N ARG A 215 18.69 16.33 -5.23
CA ARG A 215 18.72 15.14 -4.36
C ARG A 215 18.37 13.90 -5.16
N GLY A 216 18.96 12.78 -4.79
CA GLY A 216 18.66 11.45 -5.32
C GLY A 216 18.59 10.41 -4.21
N ALA A 217 18.03 9.27 -4.49
CA ALA A 217 18.02 8.11 -3.59
C ALA A 217 18.32 6.84 -4.40
N GLU A 218 19.03 5.91 -3.78
CA GLU A 218 19.22 4.58 -4.33
C GLU A 218 18.11 3.65 -3.80
N PRO A 219 17.54 2.80 -4.66
CA PRO A 219 16.46 1.92 -4.25
C PRO A 219 16.97 0.77 -3.37
N VAL A 220 16.12 0.36 -2.43
CA VAL A 220 16.33 -0.84 -1.61
C VAL A 220 15.31 -1.90 -2.02
N GLU A 221 15.80 -3.07 -2.47
CA GLU A 221 14.95 -4.18 -2.84
C GLU A 221 14.35 -4.87 -1.61
N ARG A 222 13.03 -5.12 -1.65
CA ARG A 222 12.28 -5.77 -0.57
C ARG A 222 11.18 -6.67 -1.13
N LEU A 223 10.84 -7.75 -0.39
CA LEU A 223 9.60 -8.49 -0.60
C LEU A 223 8.44 -7.64 -0.09
N GLY A 224 7.57 -7.21 -1.00
CA GLY A 224 6.34 -6.48 -0.69
C GLY A 224 5.12 -7.39 -0.55
N MET A 225 3.94 -6.78 -0.43
CA MET A 225 2.66 -7.50 -0.45
C MET A 225 2.32 -7.97 -1.86
N CYS A 226 2.61 -7.15 -2.87
CA CYS A 226 2.21 -7.39 -4.25
C CYS A 226 3.33 -7.89 -5.16
N GLY A 227 4.60 -7.89 -4.70
CA GLY A 227 5.74 -8.23 -5.55
C GLY A 227 7.07 -7.80 -4.95
N TRP A 228 8.06 -7.68 -5.80
CA TRP A 228 9.38 -7.16 -5.47
C TRP A 228 9.37 -5.64 -5.56
N LEU A 229 9.58 -4.99 -4.42
CA LEU A 229 9.62 -3.53 -4.29
C LEU A 229 11.06 -3.04 -4.33
N HIS A 230 11.32 -2.03 -5.15
CA HIS A 230 12.51 -1.18 -5.10
C HIS A 230 12.06 0.16 -4.49
N ALA A 231 12.18 0.30 -3.16
CA ALA A 231 11.73 1.47 -2.41
C ALA A 231 12.83 2.53 -2.35
N TYR A 232 12.48 3.81 -2.55
CA TYR A 232 13.35 4.99 -2.51
C TYR A 232 13.23 5.77 -1.22
#